data_84cf21bac182e7b19fb2ae49bd62af97
#
_entry.id   84cf21bac182e7b19fb2ae49bd62af97
#
_cell.length_a   1.000
_cell.length_b   1.000
_cell.length_c   1.000
_cell.angle_alpha   90.00
_cell.angle_beta   90.00
_cell.angle_gamma   90.00
#
_symmetry.space_group_name_H-M   'P 1'
#
loop_
_entity.id
_entity.type
_entity.pdbx_description
1 polymer ?
#
loop_
_entity_poly.entity_id
_entity_poly.type
_entity_poly.pdbx_seq_one_letter_code
_entity_poly.pdbx_strand_id
1 'polypeptide(L)'
;GHTRGAVFGDALASLLSYSGFEVTREYYINDGGAQVDVLARSIFLRYQEAFGRKVVFVDGTYPGDYLIPIAIGLKEKVGDSYLNKSEDEWLPELRDYAVDAMMDLIRSDLDLLGIKMDTFFSEKSLYGSGQIEAALGRLRDNGLIYKGVLEPPKGKKTDDWEPREQTLFKSTEHG
;
A
#
# COMPACT_ATOMS: atom_id res chain seq x y z
N GLY A 1 3.99 2.69 15.26
CA GLY A 1 3.91 3.99 14.59
C GLY A 1 2.53 4.31 14.05
N HIS A 2 1.97 3.43 13.23
CA HIS A 2 0.71 3.70 12.50
C HIS A 2 -0.50 4.00 13.40
N THR A 3 -0.74 3.20 14.43
CA THR A 3 -1.84 3.42 15.39
C THR A 3 -1.76 4.78 16.06
N ARG A 4 -0.55 5.22 16.48
CA ARG A 4 -0.37 6.56 17.06
C ARG A 4 -0.70 7.67 16.08
N GLY A 5 -0.35 7.49 14.81
CA GLY A 5 -0.69 8.44 13.75
C GLY A 5 -2.19 8.57 13.54
N ALA A 6 -2.91 7.45 13.52
CA ALA A 6 -4.36 7.43 13.37
C ALA A 6 -5.06 8.14 14.55
N VAL A 7 -4.69 7.80 15.79
CA VAL A 7 -5.26 8.43 17.01
C VAL A 7 -4.95 9.92 17.07
N PHE A 8 -3.70 10.33 16.75
CA PHE A 8 -3.32 11.75 16.70
C PHE A 8 -4.12 12.52 15.65
N GLY A 9 -4.23 11.96 14.44
CA GLY A 9 -4.97 12.57 13.34
C GLY A 9 -6.46 12.76 13.69
N ASP A 10 -7.08 11.74 14.28
CA ASP A 10 -8.48 11.81 14.71
C ASP A 10 -8.70 12.85 15.82
N ALA A 11 -7.81 12.89 16.83
CA ALA A 11 -7.87 13.90 17.88
C ALA A 11 -7.74 15.31 17.31
N LEU A 12 -6.80 15.54 16.39
CA LEU A 12 -6.62 16.83 15.72
C LEU A 12 -7.86 17.21 14.89
N ALA A 13 -8.38 16.28 14.11
CA ALA A 13 -9.60 16.47 13.31
C ALA A 13 -10.80 16.84 14.21
N SER A 14 -10.93 16.17 15.36
CA SER A 14 -12.00 16.45 16.32
C SER A 14 -11.87 17.85 16.94
N LEU A 15 -10.65 18.28 17.30
CA LEU A 15 -10.39 19.62 17.83
C LEU A 15 -10.67 20.71 16.77
N LEU A 16 -10.27 20.50 15.54
CA LEU A 16 -10.55 21.42 14.44
C LEU A 16 -12.06 21.53 14.18
N SER A 17 -12.78 20.41 14.15
CA SER A 17 -14.24 20.40 13.99
C SER A 17 -14.92 21.12 15.16
N TYR A 18 -14.47 20.90 16.40
CA TYR A 18 -14.98 21.61 17.57
C TYR A 18 -14.76 23.13 17.49
N SER A 19 -13.66 23.55 16.86
CA SER A 19 -13.32 24.96 16.63
C SER A 19 -14.05 25.57 15.43
N GLY A 20 -14.96 24.85 14.78
CA GLY A 20 -15.81 25.33 13.68
C GLY A 20 -15.24 25.16 12.28
N PHE A 21 -14.16 24.40 12.12
CA PHE A 21 -13.64 24.05 10.80
C PHE A 21 -14.42 22.89 10.18
N GLU A 22 -14.61 22.93 8.87
CA GLU A 22 -15.01 21.74 8.10
C GLU A 22 -13.81 20.80 7.95
N VAL A 23 -13.96 19.57 8.40
CA VAL A 23 -12.89 18.58 8.40
C VAL A 23 -13.36 17.31 7.69
N THR A 24 -12.59 16.86 6.72
CA THR A 24 -12.76 15.56 6.05
C THR A 24 -11.62 14.64 6.48
N ARG A 25 -11.95 13.43 6.94
CA ARG A 25 -10.97 12.40 7.30
C ARG A 25 -10.81 11.45 6.12
N GLU A 26 -9.62 11.41 5.56
CA GLU A 26 -9.32 10.54 4.44
C GLU A 26 -8.27 9.49 4.82
N TYR A 27 -8.56 8.24 4.48
CA TYR A 27 -7.59 7.14 4.52
C TYR A 27 -7.05 6.90 3.11
N TYR A 28 -5.75 7.11 2.93
CA TYR A 28 -5.07 6.84 1.67
C TYR A 28 -4.68 5.35 1.59
N ILE A 29 -5.22 4.64 0.61
CA ILE A 29 -4.93 3.22 0.37
C ILE A 29 -3.75 3.13 -0.59
N ASN A 30 -2.62 2.61 -0.12
CA ASN A 30 -1.43 2.38 -0.95
C ASN A 30 -1.55 1.04 -1.70
N ASP A 31 -2.48 0.96 -2.66
CA ASP A 31 -2.82 -0.24 -3.43
C ASP A 31 -2.23 -0.23 -4.86
N GLY A 32 -1.50 0.81 -5.23
CA GLY A 32 -0.86 0.97 -6.54
C GLY A 32 0.57 0.46 -6.63
N GLY A 33 1.24 0.20 -5.50
CA GLY A 33 2.67 -0.10 -5.45
C GLY A 33 3.03 -1.59 -5.47
N ALA A 34 4.32 -1.89 -5.67
CA ALA A 34 4.87 -3.25 -5.66
C ALA A 34 4.70 -4.00 -4.31
N GLN A 35 4.42 -3.28 -3.23
CA GLN A 35 4.16 -3.87 -1.91
C GLN A 35 2.91 -4.76 -1.91
N VAL A 36 1.94 -4.48 -2.79
CA VAL A 36 0.75 -5.31 -2.95
C VAL A 36 1.10 -6.68 -3.51
N ASP A 37 2.08 -6.76 -4.42
CA ASP A 37 2.57 -8.04 -4.95
C ASP A 37 3.22 -8.89 -3.86
N VAL A 38 4.01 -8.24 -2.99
CA VAL A 38 4.64 -8.91 -1.83
C VAL A 38 3.58 -9.44 -0.87
N LEU A 39 2.53 -8.65 -0.61
CA LEU A 39 1.41 -9.07 0.22
C LEU A 39 0.68 -10.27 -0.39
N ALA A 40 0.33 -10.20 -1.68
CA ALA A 40 -0.34 -11.27 -2.40
C ALA A 40 0.49 -12.57 -2.39
N ARG A 41 1.80 -12.49 -2.64
CA ARG A 41 2.71 -13.64 -2.55
C ARG A 41 2.74 -14.22 -1.13
N SER A 42 2.72 -13.37 -0.11
CA SER A 42 2.72 -13.82 1.29
C SER A 42 1.42 -14.54 1.65
N ILE A 43 0.26 -14.06 1.17
CA ILE A 43 -1.02 -14.75 1.32
C ILE A 43 -1.00 -16.07 0.54
N PHE A 44 -0.41 -16.11 -0.65
CA PHE A 44 -0.29 -17.34 -1.42
C PHE A 44 0.56 -18.41 -0.71
N LEU A 45 1.64 -18.02 -0.03
CA LEU A 45 2.42 -18.94 0.80
C LEU A 45 1.54 -19.51 1.93
N ARG A 46 0.79 -18.68 2.66
CA ARG A 46 -0.14 -19.15 3.69
C ARG A 46 -1.27 -20.03 3.12
N TYR A 47 -1.74 -19.71 1.92
CA TYR A 47 -2.72 -20.55 1.23
C TYR A 47 -2.15 -21.96 0.92
N GLN A 48 -0.90 -22.05 0.47
CA GLN A 48 -0.23 -23.33 0.27
C GLN A 48 -0.05 -24.11 1.58
N GLU A 49 0.28 -23.43 2.69
CA GLU A 49 0.33 -24.03 4.03
C GLU A 49 -1.03 -24.61 4.45
N ALA A 50 -2.13 -23.92 4.14
CA ALA A 50 -3.49 -24.38 4.44
C ALA A 50 -3.85 -25.69 3.72
N PHE A 51 -3.10 -26.06 2.68
CA PHE A 51 -3.17 -27.37 1.99
C PHE A 51 -2.08 -28.35 2.44
N GLY A 52 -1.35 -28.05 3.51
CA GLY A 52 -0.29 -28.92 4.05
C GLY A 52 1.02 -28.88 3.27
N ARG A 53 1.21 -27.94 2.33
CA ARG A 53 2.48 -27.77 1.63
C ARG A 53 3.50 -27.11 2.57
N LYS A 54 4.75 -27.57 2.50
CA LYS A 54 5.86 -26.90 3.17
C LYS A 54 6.24 -25.66 2.36
N VAL A 55 6.25 -24.49 3.00
CA VAL A 55 6.64 -23.22 2.38
C VAL A 55 7.80 -22.58 3.14
N VAL A 56 8.51 -21.71 2.47
CA VAL A 56 9.59 -20.91 3.05
C VAL A 56 9.28 -19.44 2.80
N PHE A 57 9.18 -18.66 3.88
CA PHE A 57 9.09 -17.22 3.79
C PHE A 57 10.48 -16.65 3.56
N VAL A 58 10.69 -16.06 2.39
CA VAL A 58 11.95 -15.41 2.03
C VAL A 58 11.98 -13.97 2.55
N ASP A 59 13.17 -13.39 2.63
CA ASP A 59 13.34 -11.99 3.03
C ASP A 59 12.49 -11.07 2.16
N GLY A 60 11.82 -10.12 2.80
CA GLY A 60 10.92 -9.17 2.15
C GLY A 60 9.45 -9.63 2.07
N THR A 61 9.13 -10.88 2.44
CA THR A 61 7.73 -11.33 2.57
C THR A 61 7.15 -10.99 3.94
N TYR A 62 5.82 -11.07 4.08
CA TYR A 62 5.08 -10.84 5.32
C TYR A 62 4.74 -12.19 5.99
N PRO A 63 5.49 -12.64 7.01
CA PRO A 63 5.25 -13.94 7.64
C PRO A 63 4.18 -13.90 8.74
N GLY A 64 3.54 -12.77 8.97
CA GLY A 64 2.64 -12.53 10.10
C GLY A 64 1.42 -13.47 10.13
N ASP A 65 1.03 -13.88 11.35
CA ASP A 65 -0.09 -14.81 11.57
C ASP A 65 -1.45 -14.21 11.18
N TYR A 66 -1.54 -12.89 11.10
CA TYR A 66 -2.76 -12.21 10.63
C TYR A 66 -3.14 -12.57 9.18
N LEU A 67 -2.20 -13.12 8.39
CA LEU A 67 -2.47 -13.61 7.04
C LEU A 67 -3.09 -15.01 7.01
N ILE A 68 -3.03 -15.77 8.12
CA ILE A 68 -3.57 -17.13 8.17
C ILE A 68 -5.08 -17.15 7.92
N PRO A 69 -5.92 -16.37 8.63
CA PRO A 69 -7.36 -16.36 8.37
C PRO A 69 -7.69 -15.85 6.96
N ILE A 70 -6.91 -14.92 6.41
CA ILE A 70 -7.09 -14.44 5.04
C ILE A 70 -6.85 -15.57 4.04
N ALA A 71 -5.79 -16.34 4.22
CA ALA A 71 -5.46 -17.48 3.38
C ALA A 71 -6.47 -18.63 3.48
N ILE A 72 -7.04 -18.86 4.66
CA ILE A 72 -8.14 -19.81 4.87
C ILE A 72 -9.38 -19.34 4.11
N GLY A 73 -9.77 -18.07 4.21
CA GLY A 73 -10.88 -17.50 3.45
C GLY A 73 -10.65 -17.58 1.93
N LEU A 74 -9.41 -17.40 1.46
CA LEU A 74 -9.06 -17.63 0.06
C LEU A 74 -9.30 -19.09 -0.34
N LYS A 75 -8.83 -20.04 0.48
CA LYS A 75 -9.04 -21.49 0.26
C LYS A 75 -10.53 -21.83 0.18
N GLU A 76 -11.36 -21.26 1.03
CA GLU A 76 -12.80 -21.47 1.00
C GLU A 76 -13.44 -20.90 -0.29
N LYS A 77 -12.92 -19.76 -0.77
CA LYS A 77 -13.44 -19.07 -1.96
C LYS A 77 -13.08 -19.76 -3.28
N VAL A 78 -11.84 -20.23 -3.41
CA VAL A 78 -11.29 -20.70 -4.69
C VAL A 78 -10.89 -22.20 -4.68
N GLY A 79 -11.02 -22.91 -3.55
CA GLY A 79 -10.59 -24.29 -3.39
C GLY A 79 -9.08 -24.41 -3.62
N ASP A 80 -8.66 -25.39 -4.41
CA ASP A 80 -7.27 -25.68 -4.77
C ASP A 80 -6.85 -25.08 -6.13
N SER A 81 -7.70 -24.24 -6.73
CA SER A 81 -7.55 -23.78 -8.11
C SER A 81 -6.23 -23.04 -8.39
N TYR A 82 -5.66 -22.37 -7.37
CA TYR A 82 -4.41 -21.65 -7.55
C TYR A 82 -3.14 -22.51 -7.35
N LEU A 83 -3.26 -23.71 -6.77
CA LEU A 83 -2.10 -24.55 -6.45
C LEU A 83 -1.28 -24.99 -7.66
N ASN A 84 -1.90 -25.06 -8.82
CA ASN A 84 -1.30 -25.53 -10.07
C ASN A 84 -1.20 -24.43 -11.14
N LYS A 85 -1.57 -23.20 -10.82
CA LYS A 85 -1.43 -22.03 -11.70
C LYS A 85 -0.04 -21.41 -11.56
N SER A 86 0.47 -20.81 -12.64
CA SER A 86 1.65 -19.95 -12.61
C SER A 86 1.37 -18.64 -11.84
N GLU A 87 2.42 -17.95 -11.44
CA GLU A 87 2.28 -16.69 -10.72
C GLU A 87 1.50 -15.65 -11.53
N ASP A 88 1.79 -15.53 -12.81
CA ASP A 88 1.12 -14.58 -13.71
C ASP A 88 -0.40 -14.80 -13.81
N GLU A 89 -0.86 -16.04 -13.57
CA GLU A 89 -2.28 -16.38 -13.63
C GLU A 89 -3.04 -16.06 -12.33
N TRP A 90 -2.41 -16.25 -11.15
CA TRP A 90 -3.12 -16.02 -9.89
C TRP A 90 -2.81 -14.65 -9.27
N LEU A 91 -1.65 -14.05 -9.56
CA LEU A 91 -1.22 -12.81 -8.89
C LEU A 91 -2.19 -11.63 -9.08
N PRO A 92 -2.73 -11.36 -10.27
CA PRO A 92 -3.66 -10.24 -10.46
C PRO A 92 -4.93 -10.36 -9.60
N GLU A 93 -5.54 -11.55 -9.58
CA GLU A 93 -6.75 -11.81 -8.79
C GLU A 93 -6.44 -11.77 -7.29
N LEU A 94 -5.28 -12.29 -6.88
CA LEU A 94 -4.87 -12.35 -5.49
C LEU A 94 -4.47 -10.97 -4.96
N ARG A 95 -3.96 -10.06 -5.80
CA ARG A 95 -3.70 -8.67 -5.42
C ARG A 95 -4.98 -7.97 -4.96
N ASP A 96 -6.03 -8.04 -5.75
CA ASP A 96 -7.30 -7.40 -5.42
C ASP A 96 -7.90 -8.02 -4.14
N TYR A 97 -7.89 -9.35 -4.03
CA TYR A 97 -8.31 -10.03 -2.80
C TYR A 97 -7.50 -9.63 -1.57
N ALA A 98 -6.18 -9.51 -1.72
CA ALA A 98 -5.27 -9.14 -0.63
C ALA A 98 -5.56 -7.72 -0.12
N VAL A 99 -5.78 -6.78 -1.04
CA VAL A 99 -6.13 -5.39 -0.68
C VAL A 99 -7.47 -5.35 0.04
N ASP A 100 -8.50 -6.01 -0.49
CA ASP A 100 -9.84 -6.03 0.10
C ASP A 100 -9.80 -6.61 1.52
N ALA A 101 -9.15 -7.77 1.71
CA ALA A 101 -9.03 -8.42 3.02
C ALA A 101 -8.26 -7.57 4.03
N MET A 102 -7.18 -6.91 3.60
CA MET A 102 -6.44 -5.99 4.48
C MET A 102 -7.25 -4.74 4.83
N MET A 103 -8.02 -4.21 3.88
CA MET A 103 -8.89 -3.07 4.14
C MET A 103 -10.01 -3.39 5.12
N ASP A 104 -10.54 -4.61 5.09
CA ASP A 104 -11.54 -5.05 6.07
C ASP A 104 -10.94 -5.12 7.48
N LEU A 105 -9.70 -5.64 7.63
CA LEU A 105 -8.99 -5.60 8.91
C LEU A 105 -8.73 -4.16 9.37
N ILE A 106 -8.28 -3.28 8.48
CA ILE A 106 -8.00 -1.88 8.81
C ILE A 106 -9.28 -1.16 9.26
N ARG A 107 -10.40 -1.36 8.58
CA ARG A 107 -11.69 -0.78 8.97
C ARG A 107 -12.12 -1.28 10.34
N SER A 108 -11.97 -2.58 10.60
CA SER A 108 -12.28 -3.17 11.92
C SER A 108 -11.41 -2.59 13.02
N ASP A 109 -10.10 -2.42 12.78
CA ASP A 109 -9.17 -1.84 13.75
C ASP A 109 -9.49 -0.35 14.03
N LEU A 110 -9.83 0.42 12.99
CA LEU A 110 -10.25 1.81 13.12
C LEU A 110 -11.55 1.92 13.94
N ASP A 111 -12.53 1.05 13.69
CA ASP A 111 -13.79 1.01 14.43
C ASP A 111 -13.55 0.69 15.91
N LEU A 112 -12.65 -0.26 16.23
CA LEU A 112 -12.25 -0.58 17.61
C LEU A 112 -11.61 0.61 18.33
N LEU A 113 -10.91 1.48 17.59
CA LEU A 113 -10.33 2.73 18.12
C LEU A 113 -11.34 3.89 18.17
N GLY A 114 -12.56 3.70 17.65
CA GLY A 114 -13.57 4.76 17.52
C GLY A 114 -13.27 5.79 16.44
N ILE A 115 -12.33 5.48 15.51
CA ILE A 115 -11.90 6.37 14.44
C ILE A 115 -12.76 6.11 13.20
N LYS A 116 -13.43 7.16 12.70
CA LYS A 116 -14.25 7.09 11.50
C LYS A 116 -13.60 7.90 10.38
N MET A 117 -13.41 7.27 9.22
CA MET A 117 -12.97 7.92 8.01
C MET A 117 -14.16 8.26 7.12
N ASP A 118 -14.15 9.46 6.55
CA ASP A 118 -15.18 9.92 5.61
C ASP A 118 -14.92 9.36 4.22
N THR A 119 -13.65 9.19 3.86
CA THR A 119 -13.20 8.72 2.55
C THR A 119 -12.09 7.70 2.66
N PHE A 120 -12.15 6.66 1.83
CA PHE A 120 -11.05 5.74 1.57
C PHE A 120 -10.60 5.92 0.13
N PHE A 121 -9.45 6.56 -0.05
CA PHE A 121 -8.93 6.92 -1.37
C PHE A 121 -7.91 5.91 -1.88
N SER A 122 -8.17 5.29 -3.02
CA SER A 122 -7.29 4.30 -3.67
C SER A 122 -6.23 5.00 -4.53
N GLU A 123 -4.94 4.74 -4.27
CA GLU A 123 -3.84 5.18 -5.14
C GLU A 123 -3.96 4.60 -6.55
N LYS A 124 -4.37 3.33 -6.66
CA LYS A 124 -4.60 2.65 -7.94
C LYS A 124 -5.56 3.43 -8.84
N SER A 125 -6.52 4.16 -8.27
CA SER A 125 -7.48 4.96 -9.04
C SER A 125 -6.86 6.15 -9.77
N LEU A 126 -5.66 6.57 -9.39
CA LEU A 126 -4.92 7.65 -10.08
C LEU A 126 -4.30 7.20 -11.40
N TYR A 127 -3.98 5.90 -11.51
CA TYR A 127 -3.35 5.38 -12.73
C TYR A 127 -4.36 5.31 -13.87
N GLY A 128 -3.97 5.86 -15.03
CA GLY A 128 -4.83 5.93 -16.21
C GLY A 128 -5.95 6.99 -16.15
N SER A 129 -6.09 7.72 -15.03
CA SER A 129 -7.08 8.80 -14.88
C SER A 129 -6.66 10.12 -15.54
N GLY A 130 -5.39 10.26 -15.93
CA GLY A 130 -4.79 11.50 -16.42
C GLY A 130 -4.42 12.50 -15.31
N GLN A 131 -4.74 12.24 -14.06
CA GLN A 131 -4.47 13.16 -12.94
C GLN A 131 -2.97 13.28 -12.64
N ILE A 132 -2.24 12.16 -12.70
CA ILE A 132 -0.77 12.14 -12.50
C ILE A 132 -0.10 12.96 -13.60
N GLU A 133 -0.48 12.74 -14.85
CA GLU A 133 0.06 13.45 -16.01
C GLU A 133 -0.24 14.94 -15.93
N ALA A 134 -1.46 15.31 -15.52
CA ALA A 134 -1.85 16.70 -15.33
C ALA A 134 -1.04 17.37 -14.21
N ALA A 135 -0.83 16.68 -13.08
CA ALA A 135 -0.01 17.18 -11.98
C ALA A 135 1.45 17.38 -12.41
N LEU A 136 2.04 16.38 -13.07
CA LEU A 136 3.39 16.48 -13.62
C LEU A 136 3.51 17.58 -14.68
N GLY A 137 2.50 17.77 -15.51
CA GLY A 137 2.43 18.87 -16.48
C GLY A 137 2.53 20.23 -15.78
N ARG A 138 1.70 20.49 -14.77
CA ARG A 138 1.73 21.72 -13.98
C ARG A 138 3.10 21.97 -13.33
N LEU A 139 3.71 20.93 -12.75
CA LEU A 139 5.03 21.06 -12.15
C LEU A 139 6.11 21.39 -13.20
N ARG A 140 5.99 20.81 -14.38
CA ARG A 140 6.92 21.09 -15.51
C ARG A 140 6.77 22.52 -16.01
N ASP A 141 5.53 22.97 -16.22
CA ASP A 141 5.21 24.33 -16.71
C ASP A 141 5.70 25.41 -15.74
N ASN A 142 5.71 25.11 -14.44
CA ASN A 142 6.25 25.98 -13.41
C ASN A 142 7.76 25.80 -13.17
N GLY A 143 8.45 24.96 -13.96
CA GLY A 143 9.89 24.72 -13.82
C GLY A 143 10.31 24.02 -12.52
N LEU A 144 9.38 23.34 -11.84
CA LEU A 144 9.58 22.71 -10.53
C LEU A 144 10.10 21.29 -10.60
N ILE A 145 10.21 20.69 -11.78
CA ILE A 145 10.78 19.35 -11.97
C ILE A 145 11.96 19.36 -12.91
N TYR A 146 12.88 18.44 -12.72
CA TYR A 146 14.08 18.25 -13.55
C TYR A 146 14.46 16.78 -13.62
N LYS A 147 15.34 16.44 -14.57
CA LYS A 147 15.95 15.12 -14.67
C LYS A 147 17.24 15.08 -13.88
N GLY A 148 17.42 14.06 -13.07
CA GLY A 148 18.61 13.90 -12.24
C GLY A 148 18.76 12.50 -11.68
N VAL A 149 19.92 12.22 -11.12
CA VAL A 149 20.25 10.96 -10.44
C VAL A 149 20.35 11.26 -8.95
N LEU A 150 19.60 10.52 -8.13
CA LEU A 150 19.72 10.63 -6.68
C LEU A 150 20.96 9.89 -6.19
N GLU A 151 21.55 10.38 -5.10
CA GLU A 151 22.59 9.64 -4.38
C GLU A 151 21.98 8.37 -3.73
N PRO A 152 22.82 7.33 -3.47
CA PRO A 152 22.35 6.13 -2.79
C PRO A 152 21.76 6.49 -1.40
N PRO A 153 20.66 5.83 -0.97
CA PRO A 153 20.08 6.08 0.33
C PRO A 153 21.09 5.83 1.46
N LYS A 154 21.16 6.75 2.41
CA LYS A 154 22.07 6.62 3.59
C LYS A 154 21.77 5.30 4.32
N GLY A 155 22.82 4.51 4.55
CA GLY A 155 22.73 3.24 5.30
C GLY A 155 22.43 1.99 4.45
N LYS A 156 22.21 2.09 3.14
CA LYS A 156 22.21 0.93 2.23
C LYS A 156 23.61 0.65 1.69
N LYS A 157 23.92 -0.65 1.46
CA LYS A 157 25.14 -1.04 0.79
C LYS A 157 25.14 -0.48 -0.63
N THR A 158 26.23 0.15 -1.05
CA THR A 158 26.40 0.74 -2.38
C THR A 158 26.43 -0.31 -3.49
N ASP A 159 26.66 -1.58 -3.16
CA ASP A 159 26.82 -2.68 -4.11
C ASP A 159 25.52 -3.03 -4.87
N ASP A 160 24.35 -2.69 -4.27
CA ASP A 160 23.03 -2.94 -4.86
C ASP A 160 22.38 -1.67 -5.49
N TRP A 161 23.12 -0.55 -5.52
CA TRP A 161 22.58 0.70 -6.03
C TRP A 161 23.12 0.98 -7.45
N GLU A 162 22.18 1.18 -8.38
CA GLU A 162 22.49 1.58 -9.74
C GLU A 162 22.05 3.02 -9.98
N PRO A 163 22.92 3.88 -10.55
CA PRO A 163 22.56 5.23 -10.90
C PRO A 163 21.56 5.22 -12.08
N ARG A 164 20.37 5.74 -11.86
CA ARG A 164 19.35 5.90 -12.91
C ARG A 164 18.77 7.29 -12.90
N GLU A 165 18.57 7.85 -14.09
CA GLU A 165 17.91 9.13 -14.24
C GLU A 165 16.43 9.04 -13.83
N GLN A 166 15.99 9.99 -13.02
CA GLN A 166 14.64 10.09 -12.51
C GLN A 166 14.11 11.51 -12.68
N THR A 167 12.79 11.66 -12.70
CA THR A 167 12.15 12.98 -12.60
C THR A 167 12.12 13.38 -11.14
N LEU A 168 12.76 14.50 -10.83
CA LEU A 168 12.92 15.00 -9.45
C LEU A 168 12.22 16.34 -9.30
N PHE A 169 11.74 16.62 -8.09
CA PHE A 169 11.15 17.88 -7.71
C PHE A 169 12.21 18.82 -7.12
N LYS A 170 12.18 20.11 -7.51
CA LYS A 170 13.04 21.15 -6.95
C LYS A 170 12.49 21.59 -5.58
N SER A 171 12.92 20.94 -4.50
CA SER A 171 12.44 21.25 -3.16
C SER A 171 13.16 22.41 -2.49
N THR A 172 14.33 22.81 -2.98
CA THR A 172 15.22 23.81 -2.33
C THR A 172 14.60 25.18 -2.12
N GLU A 173 13.55 25.52 -2.86
CA GLU A 173 12.82 26.79 -2.73
C GLU A 173 11.49 26.64 -1.98
N HIS A 174 11.14 25.42 -1.58
CA HIS A 174 9.82 25.09 -1.00
C HIS A 174 9.90 24.35 0.35
N GLY A 175 11.05 24.25 0.97
CA GLY A 175 11.28 23.65 2.29
C GLY A 175 12.03 22.35 2.28
#